data_088c884549afd1d6dd0ddb71f43b1dca
#
_entry.id   088c884549afd1d6dd0ddb71f43b1dca
#
_cell.length_a   1.000
_cell.length_b   1.000
_cell.length_c   1.000
_cell.angle_alpha   90.00
_cell.angle_beta   90.00
_cell.angle_gamma   90.00
#
_symmetry.space_group_name_H-M   'P 1'
#
loop_
_entity.id
_entity.type
_entity.pdbx_description
1 polymer ?
#
loop_
_entity_poly.entity_id
_entity_poly.type
_entity_poly.pdbx_seq_one_letter_code
_entity_poly.pdbx_strand_id
1 'polypeptide(L)'
;MLAVCKPRAKLVLTAVPSEQLAFYAHELIERGLQVIGNSASNRQEMNELLQLAANGKIKGVISTRSLDEVNIAIADLQTGKAQGRTVLDFH
;
A
#
# COMPACT_ATOMS: atom_id res chain seq x y z
N MET A 1 -16.03 1.30 6.00
CA MET A 1 -14.97 0.28 5.84
C MET A 1 -15.24 -0.99 6.66
N LEU A 2 -15.52 -0.85 7.94
CA LEU A 2 -15.78 -2.03 8.79
C LEU A 2 -17.04 -2.80 8.40
N ALA A 3 -18.01 -2.14 7.80
CA ALA A 3 -19.26 -2.77 7.37
C ALA A 3 -19.07 -3.88 6.33
N VAL A 4 -17.98 -3.82 5.56
CA VAL A 4 -17.69 -4.86 4.54
C VAL A 4 -16.88 -6.02 5.09
N CYS A 5 -16.43 -5.93 6.34
CA CYS A 5 -15.66 -7.01 6.96
C CYS A 5 -16.57 -8.16 7.39
N LYS A 6 -16.13 -9.38 7.16
CA LYS A 6 -16.76 -10.58 7.69
C LYS A 6 -16.48 -10.69 9.19
N PRO A 7 -17.32 -11.41 9.95
CA PRO A 7 -17.01 -11.67 11.37
C PRO A 7 -15.59 -12.27 11.53
N ARG A 8 -14.88 -11.82 12.55
CA ARG A 8 -13.51 -12.23 12.89
C ARG A 8 -12.47 -11.87 11.83
N ALA A 9 -12.79 -10.94 10.92
CA ALA A 9 -11.84 -10.46 9.92
C ALA A 9 -10.71 -9.66 10.57
N LYS A 10 -9.59 -9.60 9.86
CA LYS A 10 -8.45 -8.76 10.23
C LYS A 10 -8.35 -7.59 9.27
N LEU A 11 -8.33 -6.39 9.80
CA LEU A 11 -8.08 -5.18 9.04
C LEU A 11 -6.62 -4.77 9.26
N VAL A 12 -5.82 -4.91 8.23
CA VAL A 12 -4.39 -4.60 8.33
C VAL A 12 -4.13 -3.22 7.74
N LEU A 13 -3.57 -2.33 8.56
CA LEU A 13 -3.23 -0.97 8.17
C LEU A 13 -1.75 -0.93 7.76
N THR A 14 -1.50 -0.60 6.50
CA THR A 14 -0.14 -0.58 5.95
C THR A 14 0.33 0.80 5.52
N ALA A 15 -0.60 1.69 5.18
CA ALA A 15 -0.28 3.04 4.80
C ALA A 15 -0.32 3.96 6.02
N VAL A 16 0.40 5.08 5.95
CA VAL A 16 0.40 6.10 7.00
C VAL A 16 -0.42 7.29 6.52
N PRO A 17 -1.72 7.36 6.84
CA PRO A 17 -2.53 8.51 6.48
C PRO A 17 -2.16 9.71 7.35
N SER A 18 -2.38 10.91 6.83
CA SER A 18 -2.17 12.14 7.59
C SER A 18 -3.30 12.38 8.60
N GLU A 19 -4.42 11.70 8.44
CA GLU A 19 -5.59 11.87 9.27
C GLU A 19 -5.70 10.76 10.31
N GLN A 20 -6.34 11.11 11.42
CA GLN A 20 -6.63 10.13 12.47
C GLN A 20 -7.77 9.21 12.01
N LEU A 21 -7.60 7.92 12.21
CA LEU A 21 -8.66 6.94 11.96
C LEU A 21 -9.42 6.67 13.26
N ALA A 22 -10.72 6.59 13.16
CA ALA A 22 -11.59 6.32 14.31
C ALA A 22 -12.54 5.16 14.01
N PHE A 23 -12.77 4.33 15.00
CA PHE A 23 -13.70 3.19 14.92
C PHE A 23 -14.62 3.20 16.14
N TYR A 24 -15.86 2.78 15.95
CA TYR A 24 -16.76 2.55 17.08
C TYR A 24 -16.43 1.18 17.71
N ALA A 25 -16.28 1.19 19.02
CA ALA A 25 -15.92 -0.03 19.74
C ALA A 25 -16.92 -1.17 19.52
N HIS A 26 -18.22 -0.86 19.46
CA HIS A 26 -19.25 -1.88 19.28
C HIS A 26 -19.10 -2.62 17.95
N GLU A 27 -18.65 -1.95 16.89
CA GLU A 27 -18.44 -2.62 15.59
C GLU A 27 -17.34 -3.66 15.66
N LEU A 28 -16.28 -3.37 16.40
CA LEU A 28 -15.19 -4.32 16.61
C LEU A 28 -15.62 -5.48 17.48
N ILE A 29 -16.34 -5.18 18.56
CA ILE A 29 -16.75 -6.19 19.56
C ILE A 29 -17.78 -7.16 18.99
N GLU A 30 -18.82 -6.65 18.36
CA GLU A 30 -19.92 -7.50 17.87
C GLU A 30 -19.47 -8.52 16.83
N ARG A 31 -18.51 -8.15 15.99
CA ARG A 31 -18.02 -9.03 14.92
C ARG A 31 -16.70 -9.71 15.26
N GLY A 32 -16.10 -9.40 16.39
CA GLY A 32 -14.79 -9.92 16.75
C GLY A 32 -13.70 -9.51 15.78
N LEU A 33 -13.74 -8.27 15.30
CA LEU A 33 -12.77 -7.76 14.33
C LEU A 33 -11.44 -7.42 15.01
N GLN A 34 -10.37 -7.54 14.24
CA GLN A 34 -9.04 -7.13 14.66
C GLN A 34 -8.53 -6.02 13.75
N VAL A 35 -7.94 -4.99 14.34
CA VAL A 35 -7.26 -3.92 13.60
C VAL A 35 -5.79 -4.02 13.93
N ILE A 36 -4.98 -4.25 12.92
CA ILE A 36 -3.55 -4.56 13.08
C ILE A 36 -2.73 -3.55 12.29
N GLY A 37 -1.77 -2.90 12.97
CA GLY A 37 -0.79 -2.09 12.28
C GLY A 37 0.33 -2.96 11.74
N ASN A 38 0.79 -2.66 10.54
CA ASN A 38 1.93 -3.31 9.93
C ASN A 38 2.97 -2.25 9.60
N SER A 39 4.13 -2.34 10.23
CA SER A 39 5.25 -1.48 9.87
C SER A 39 6.05 -2.15 8.75
N ALA A 40 6.77 -1.32 8.02
CA ALA A 40 7.63 -1.69 6.90
C ALA A 40 8.10 -3.16 6.85
N SER A 41 9.02 -3.48 6.00
CA SER A 41 9.57 -4.83 5.90
C SER A 41 11.04 -4.84 6.32
N ASN A 42 11.60 -6.04 6.48
CA ASN A 42 13.03 -6.23 6.72
C ASN A 42 13.71 -6.70 5.42
N ARG A 43 15.03 -6.88 5.49
CA ARG A 43 15.83 -7.28 4.32
C ARG A 43 15.41 -8.66 3.80
N GLN A 44 15.13 -9.59 4.69
CA GLN A 44 14.73 -10.94 4.29
C GLN A 44 13.41 -10.93 3.53
N GLU A 45 12.43 -10.21 4.03
CA GLU A 45 11.13 -10.06 3.37
C GLU A 45 11.28 -9.41 2.00
N MET A 46 12.16 -8.42 1.88
CA MET A 46 12.45 -7.79 0.59
C MET A 46 13.07 -8.78 -0.40
N ASN A 47 14.00 -9.62 0.06
CA ASN A 47 14.60 -10.64 -0.78
C ASN A 47 13.56 -11.66 -1.27
N GLU A 48 12.66 -12.08 -0.39
CA GLU A 48 11.58 -12.99 -0.75
C GLU A 48 10.63 -12.36 -1.78
N LEU A 49 10.29 -11.09 -1.59
CA LEU A 49 9.45 -10.35 -2.52
C LEU A 49 10.11 -10.24 -3.90
N LEU A 50 11.39 -9.93 -3.95
CA LEU A 50 12.13 -9.82 -5.20
C LEU A 50 12.23 -11.16 -5.93
N GLN A 51 12.35 -12.26 -5.19
CA GLN A 51 12.33 -13.60 -5.80
C GLN A 51 10.97 -13.93 -6.41
N LEU A 52 9.89 -13.57 -5.72
CA LEU A 52 8.53 -13.73 -6.25
C LEU A 52 8.33 -12.92 -7.53
N ALA A 53 8.84 -11.71 -7.57
CA ALA A 53 8.78 -10.85 -8.75
C ALA A 53 9.60 -11.43 -9.89
N ALA A 54 10.81 -11.91 -9.61
CA ALA A 54 11.67 -12.52 -10.62
C ALA A 54 11.05 -13.78 -11.24
N ASN A 55 10.28 -14.53 -10.45
CA ASN A 55 9.60 -15.74 -10.92
C ASN A 55 8.25 -15.43 -11.61
N GLY A 56 7.91 -14.17 -11.78
CA GLY A 56 6.68 -13.75 -12.44
C GLY A 56 5.41 -13.96 -11.64
N LYS A 57 5.52 -14.28 -10.34
CA LYS A 57 4.35 -14.49 -9.48
C LYS A 57 3.71 -13.20 -9.03
N ILE A 58 4.45 -12.09 -9.06
CA ILE A 58 3.98 -10.76 -8.71
C ILE A 58 4.30 -9.83 -9.87
N LYS A 59 3.32 -9.07 -10.33
CA LYS A 59 3.50 -8.07 -11.37
C LYS A 59 2.96 -6.74 -10.88
N GLY A 60 3.79 -5.71 -10.96
CA GLY A 60 3.36 -4.34 -10.65
C GLY A 60 3.00 -3.58 -11.92
N VAL A 61 2.13 -2.62 -11.78
CA VAL A 61 1.87 -1.63 -12.84
C VAL A 61 2.93 -0.55 -12.68
N ILE A 62 3.87 -0.49 -13.61
CA ILE A 62 5.03 0.41 -13.54
C ILE A 62 5.07 1.28 -14.79
N SER A 63 5.27 2.58 -14.57
CA SER A 63 5.60 3.53 -15.63
C SER A 63 6.95 4.16 -15.31
N THR A 64 7.68 4.56 -16.34
CA THR A 64 8.99 5.18 -16.17
C THR A 64 8.97 6.63 -16.64
N ARG A 65 9.73 7.48 -15.96
CA ARG A 65 9.97 8.85 -16.37
C ARG A 65 11.44 9.20 -16.14
N SER A 66 11.92 10.18 -16.88
CA SER A 66 13.28 10.70 -16.66
C SER A 66 13.35 11.49 -15.36
N LEU A 67 14.56 11.67 -14.85
CA LEU A 67 14.76 12.47 -13.64
C LEU A 67 14.27 13.92 -13.81
N ASP A 68 14.40 14.48 -15.02
CA ASP A 68 13.95 15.84 -15.31
C ASP A 68 12.44 16.01 -15.14
N GLU A 69 11.68 14.92 -15.20
CA GLU A 69 10.24 14.92 -15.06
C GLU A 69 9.75 14.64 -13.64
N VAL A 70 10.65 14.66 -12.64
CA VAL A 70 10.30 14.30 -11.26
C VAL A 70 9.16 15.15 -10.71
N ASN A 71 9.16 16.45 -10.98
CA ASN A 71 8.10 17.34 -10.48
C ASN A 71 6.75 17.03 -11.11
N ILE A 72 6.75 16.65 -12.37
CA ILE A 72 5.52 16.22 -13.07
C ILE A 72 5.02 14.90 -12.46
N ALA A 73 5.92 13.97 -12.19
CA ALA A 73 5.57 12.70 -11.57
C ALA A 73 4.95 12.88 -10.18
N ILE A 74 5.50 13.78 -9.37
CA ILE A 74 4.96 14.09 -8.05
C ILE A 74 3.58 14.73 -8.17
N ALA A 75 3.40 15.67 -9.09
CA ALA A 75 2.12 16.32 -9.32
C ALA A 75 1.05 15.32 -9.76
N ASP A 76 1.39 14.39 -10.65
CA ASP A 76 0.47 13.34 -11.09
C ASP A 76 0.06 12.43 -9.94
N LEU A 77 0.99 12.12 -9.04
CA LEU A 77 0.69 11.31 -7.87
C LEU A 77 -0.27 12.04 -6.92
N GLN A 78 -0.03 13.34 -6.69
CA GLN A 78 -0.87 14.15 -5.80
C GLN A 78 -2.29 14.33 -6.35
N THR A 79 -2.46 14.40 -7.65
CA THR A 79 -3.75 14.61 -8.30
C THR A 79 -4.48 13.32 -8.68
N GLY A 80 -3.89 12.17 -8.37
CA GLY A 80 -4.50 10.87 -8.65
C GLY A 80 -4.41 10.43 -10.10
N LYS A 81 -3.59 11.08 -10.93
CA LYS A 81 -3.41 10.70 -12.33
C LYS A 81 -2.44 9.54 -12.50
N ALA A 82 -1.55 9.32 -11.52
CA ALA A 82 -0.59 8.24 -11.59
C ALA A 82 -1.26 6.90 -11.34
N GLN A 83 -0.92 5.88 -12.15
CA GLN A 83 -1.38 4.52 -11.97
C GLN A 83 -0.20 3.64 -11.57
N GLY A 84 -0.38 2.87 -10.49
CA GLY A 84 0.68 2.00 -9.98
C GLY A 84 1.88 2.77 -9.48
N ARG A 85 3.06 2.36 -9.91
CA ARG A 85 4.33 2.98 -9.48
C ARG A 85 4.99 3.70 -10.64
N THR A 86 5.45 4.91 -10.38
CA THR A 86 6.29 5.65 -11.32
C THR A 86 7.74 5.53 -10.87
N VAL A 87 8.58 5.00 -11.74
CA VAL A 87 10.00 4.83 -11.48
C VAL A 87 10.77 5.88 -12.29
N LEU A 88 11.69 6.57 -11.60
CA LEU A 88 12.57 7.51 -12.28
C LEU A 88 13.75 6.75 -12.86
N ASP A 89 13.93 6.86 -14.16
CA ASP A 89 15.05 6.25 -14.87
C ASP A 89 16.11 7.32 -15.11
N PHE A 90 17.33 7.07 -14.66
CA PHE A 90 18.43 8.01 -14.76
C PHE A 90 19.26 7.83 -16.04
N HIS A 91 18.89 6.91 -16.89
CA HIS A 91 19.62 6.63 -18.13
C HIS A 91 19.10 7.37 -19.34
#